data_ff390494d1a5943a6409ff6ba11eb2b4
#
_entry.id   ff390494d1a5943a6409ff6ba11eb2b4
#
_cell.length_a   1.000
_cell.length_b   1.000
_cell.length_c   1.000
_cell.angle_alpha   90.00
_cell.angle_beta   90.00
_cell.angle_gamma   90.00
#
_symmetry.space_group_name_H-M   'P 1'
#
loop_
_entity.id
_entity.type
_entity.pdbx_description
1 polymer ?
#
loop_
_entity_poly.entity_id
_entity_poly.type
_entity_poly.pdbx_seq_one_letter_code
_entity_poly.pdbx_strand_id
1 'polypeptide(L)'
;MSYSTVKRSLEIEVISAEGLKVDRKPLKKKTYSVVRIDEKSWASKLDELGGSYPIWKDKFDMEMPINASVRFISIEVYYRTSSGSDKNVGFAKIPVTDFMGGFAPQGHLNFLSYRLRDEYGDKCGIVNVSIMVKPDVTGVPVWCAYQRPS
;
A
#
# COMPACT_ATOMS: atom_id res chain seq x y z
N MET A 1 -31.21 13.16 -0.71
CA MET A 1 -30.41 12.96 0.42
C MET A 1 -29.06 12.45 0.04
N SER A 2 -28.09 13.00 0.57
CA SER A 2 -26.79 12.48 0.24
C SER A 2 -26.30 11.63 1.38
N TYR A 3 -25.71 10.53 1.03
CA TYR A 3 -25.05 9.72 2.00
C TYR A 3 -23.61 10.06 1.90
N SER A 4 -23.12 10.76 2.87
CA SER A 4 -21.69 10.96 2.88
C SER A 4 -21.03 9.63 3.14
N THR A 5 -20.12 9.28 2.29
CA THR A 5 -19.29 8.10 2.49
C THR A 5 -18.37 8.37 3.67
N VAL A 6 -18.41 7.52 4.66
CA VAL A 6 -17.47 7.63 5.77
C VAL A 6 -16.10 7.26 5.24
N LYS A 7 -15.13 8.12 5.48
CA LYS A 7 -13.76 7.90 5.02
C LYS A 7 -12.81 7.91 6.19
N ARG A 8 -11.74 7.18 6.06
CA ARG A 8 -10.65 7.21 7.03
C ARG A 8 -9.38 7.63 6.29
N SER A 9 -8.61 8.45 6.96
CA SER A 9 -7.31 8.84 6.44
C SER A 9 -6.28 7.77 6.78
N LEU A 10 -5.51 7.40 5.80
CA LEU A 10 -4.43 6.42 5.96
C LEU A 10 -3.11 7.07 5.63
N GLU A 11 -2.06 6.62 6.30
CA GLU A 11 -0.70 6.90 5.90
C GLU A 11 -0.09 5.58 5.48
N ILE A 12 0.33 5.48 4.23
CA ILE A 12 0.95 4.28 3.69
C ILE A 12 2.36 4.61 3.27
N GLU A 13 3.32 3.84 3.75
CA GLU A 13 4.69 3.94 3.28
C GLU A 13 5.00 2.69 2.47
N VAL A 14 5.40 2.86 1.20
CA VAL A 14 5.97 1.76 0.44
C VAL A 14 7.44 1.77 0.74
N ILE A 15 7.89 0.78 1.50
CA ILE A 15 9.23 0.81 2.07
C ILE A 15 10.24 0.23 1.10
N SER A 16 10.02 -1.00 0.65
CA SER A 16 11.02 -1.74 -0.13
C SER A 16 10.38 -2.97 -0.75
N ALA A 17 11.15 -3.64 -1.58
CA ALA A 17 10.80 -4.98 -2.05
C ALA A 17 12.03 -5.87 -1.97
N GLU A 18 11.80 -7.17 -1.98
CA GLU A 18 12.85 -8.16 -1.83
C GLU A 18 12.70 -9.24 -2.90
N GLY A 19 13.82 -9.58 -3.50
CA GLY A 19 13.87 -10.69 -4.41
C GLY A 19 13.01 -10.54 -5.65
N LEU A 20 12.94 -9.34 -6.22
CA LEU A 20 12.14 -9.10 -7.41
C LEU A 20 12.68 -9.90 -8.58
N LYS A 21 11.77 -10.56 -9.30
CA LYS A 21 12.11 -11.36 -10.47
C LYS A 21 11.21 -11.02 -11.63
N VAL A 22 11.76 -11.11 -12.82
CA VAL A 22 11.00 -11.05 -14.07
C VAL A 22 11.46 -12.24 -14.89
N ASP A 23 10.49 -13.04 -15.36
CA ASP A 23 10.78 -14.28 -16.09
C ASP A 23 11.72 -15.20 -15.31
N ARG A 24 11.48 -15.28 -13.99
CA ARG A 24 12.22 -16.12 -13.05
C ARG A 24 13.67 -15.72 -12.85
N LYS A 25 14.07 -14.56 -13.36
CA LYS A 25 15.44 -14.04 -13.21
C LYS A 25 15.45 -12.82 -12.32
N PRO A 26 16.49 -12.64 -11.50
CA PRO A 26 16.57 -11.43 -10.68
C PRO A 26 16.49 -10.18 -11.51
N LEU A 27 15.67 -9.23 -11.06
CA LEU A 27 15.50 -7.97 -11.76
C LEU A 27 16.72 -7.10 -11.53
N LYS A 28 17.18 -6.42 -12.59
CA LYS A 28 18.32 -5.51 -12.52
C LYS A 28 17.96 -4.07 -12.85
N LYS A 29 16.73 -3.83 -13.22
CA LYS A 29 16.27 -2.51 -13.64
C LYS A 29 15.83 -1.67 -12.46
N LYS A 30 15.65 -0.37 -12.69
CA LYS A 30 15.11 0.54 -11.70
C LYS A 30 13.62 0.34 -11.58
N THR A 31 13.10 0.43 -10.37
CA THR A 31 11.68 0.17 -10.10
C THR A 31 11.04 1.30 -9.32
N TYR A 32 9.72 1.35 -9.40
CA TYR A 32 8.89 2.13 -8.51
C TYR A 32 7.66 1.33 -8.17
N SER A 33 6.97 1.74 -7.11
CA SER A 33 5.75 1.06 -6.69
C SER A 33 4.56 1.98 -6.83
N VAL A 34 3.38 1.39 -7.03
CA VAL A 34 2.13 2.13 -7.15
C VAL A 34 1.14 1.56 -6.15
N VAL A 35 0.53 2.44 -5.35
CA VAL A 35 -0.55 2.07 -4.44
C VAL A 35 -1.86 2.46 -5.11
N ARG A 36 -2.81 1.53 -5.15
CA ARG A 36 -4.14 1.81 -5.71
C ARG A 36 -5.21 1.53 -4.70
N ILE A 37 -6.13 2.50 -4.57
CA ILE A 37 -7.36 2.34 -3.82
C ILE A 37 -8.48 2.81 -4.74
N ASP A 38 -9.37 1.90 -5.11
CA ASP A 38 -10.42 2.18 -6.09
C ASP A 38 -9.81 2.73 -7.38
N GLU A 39 -10.20 3.92 -7.78
CA GLU A 39 -9.72 4.55 -9.01
C GLU A 39 -8.54 5.46 -8.78
N LYS A 40 -8.11 5.63 -7.55
CA LYS A 40 -6.99 6.51 -7.21
C LYS A 40 -5.70 5.73 -7.11
N SER A 41 -4.61 6.37 -7.50
CA SER A 41 -3.30 5.75 -7.42
C SER A 41 -2.24 6.77 -7.03
N TRP A 42 -1.21 6.27 -6.39
CA TRP A 42 -0.05 7.05 -5.97
C TRP A 42 1.20 6.26 -6.34
N ALA A 43 2.16 6.91 -6.96
CA ALA A 43 3.39 6.27 -7.39
C ALA A 43 4.57 6.76 -6.55
N SER A 44 5.44 5.82 -6.17
CA SER A 44 6.66 6.19 -5.48
C SER A 44 7.66 6.79 -6.45
N LYS A 45 8.72 7.36 -5.89
CA LYS A 45 9.88 7.72 -6.68
C LYS A 45 10.55 6.45 -7.21
N LEU A 46 11.29 6.63 -8.29
CA LEU A 46 12.08 5.55 -8.88
C LEU A 46 13.25 5.23 -7.96
N ASP A 47 13.51 3.96 -7.74
CA ASP A 47 14.72 3.53 -7.03
C ASP A 47 15.88 3.62 -8.01
N GLU A 48 16.76 4.59 -7.81
CA GLU A 48 17.83 4.91 -8.76
C GLU A 48 18.94 3.88 -8.78
N LEU A 49 19.07 3.08 -7.73
CA LEU A 49 20.11 2.07 -7.70
C LEU A 49 19.79 0.87 -8.59
N GLY A 50 18.52 0.59 -8.78
CA GLY A 50 18.10 -0.58 -9.53
C GLY A 50 18.32 -1.87 -8.78
N GLY A 51 17.85 -2.96 -9.35
CA GLY A 51 18.07 -4.28 -8.81
C GLY A 51 16.83 -4.87 -8.14
N SER A 52 17.01 -6.09 -7.63
CA SER A 52 15.91 -6.87 -7.09
C SER A 52 15.59 -6.57 -5.62
N TYR A 53 16.30 -5.64 -5.01
CA TYR A 53 16.05 -5.24 -3.62
C TYR A 53 15.92 -3.73 -3.50
N PRO A 54 14.90 -3.12 -4.15
CA PRO A 54 14.76 -1.67 -4.15
C PRO A 54 14.30 -1.16 -2.79
N ILE A 55 14.68 0.09 -2.50
CA ILE A 55 14.23 0.81 -1.31
C ILE A 55 13.61 2.10 -1.78
N TRP A 56 12.32 2.30 -1.48
CA TRP A 56 11.62 3.49 -1.90
C TRP A 56 11.39 4.47 -0.75
N LYS A 57 10.88 3.98 0.37
CA LYS A 57 10.60 4.79 1.58
C LYS A 57 9.75 6.01 1.27
N ASP A 58 8.73 5.83 0.44
CA ASP A 58 7.82 6.91 0.10
C ASP A 58 6.51 6.77 0.85
N LYS A 59 6.08 7.85 1.47
CA LYS A 59 4.82 7.90 2.23
C LYS A 59 3.77 8.64 1.46
N PHE A 60 2.55 8.13 1.55
CA PHE A 60 1.38 8.74 0.94
C PHE A 60 0.29 8.89 1.98
N ASP A 61 -0.34 10.06 2.01
CA ASP A 61 -1.55 10.28 2.77
C ASP A 61 -2.72 10.11 1.82
N MET A 62 -3.67 9.27 2.20
CA MET A 62 -4.80 9.00 1.33
C MET A 62 -6.04 8.75 2.15
N GLU A 63 -7.19 8.96 1.52
CA GLU A 63 -8.47 8.66 2.14
C GLU A 63 -9.04 7.40 1.54
N MET A 64 -9.60 6.57 2.40
CA MET A 64 -10.21 5.32 1.97
C MET A 64 -11.65 5.29 2.45
N PRO A 65 -12.62 5.02 1.55
CA PRO A 65 -14.01 4.83 1.96
C PRO A 65 -14.15 3.61 2.86
N ILE A 66 -14.91 3.76 3.93
CA ILE A 66 -15.21 2.64 4.81
C ILE A 66 -16.55 2.08 4.38
N ASN A 67 -16.53 1.19 3.45
CA ASN A 67 -17.74 0.50 3.04
C ASN A 67 -17.34 -0.84 2.43
N ALA A 68 -18.33 -1.66 2.14
CA ALA A 68 -18.08 -3.01 1.68
C ALA A 68 -17.52 -3.09 0.26
N SER A 69 -17.47 -1.97 -0.46
CA SER A 69 -16.96 -1.99 -1.84
C SER A 69 -15.44 -1.97 -1.90
N VAL A 70 -14.77 -1.48 -0.85
CA VAL A 70 -13.32 -1.43 -0.82
C VAL A 70 -12.81 -2.49 0.14
N ARG A 71 -12.32 -3.59 -0.41
CA ARG A 71 -11.83 -4.72 0.40
C ARG A 71 -10.33 -4.85 0.39
N PHE A 72 -9.67 -4.27 -0.61
CA PHE A 72 -8.25 -4.42 -0.79
C PHE A 72 -7.62 -3.11 -1.19
N ILE A 73 -6.37 -2.94 -0.78
CA ILE A 73 -5.47 -1.96 -1.36
C ILE A 73 -4.51 -2.75 -2.22
N SER A 74 -4.26 -2.29 -3.45
CA SER A 74 -3.33 -2.97 -4.34
C SER A 74 -1.99 -2.26 -4.33
N ILE A 75 -0.92 -3.04 -4.29
CA ILE A 75 0.44 -2.55 -4.50
C ILE A 75 0.95 -3.19 -5.78
N GLU A 76 1.42 -2.36 -6.70
CA GLU A 76 2.00 -2.83 -7.95
C GLU A 76 3.45 -2.37 -8.02
N VAL A 77 4.30 -3.15 -8.65
CA VAL A 77 5.69 -2.79 -8.87
C VAL A 77 5.96 -2.76 -10.36
N TYR A 78 6.60 -1.70 -10.81
CA TYR A 78 6.95 -1.52 -12.23
C TYR A 78 8.44 -1.33 -12.37
N TYR A 79 8.99 -1.76 -13.49
CA TYR A 79 10.36 -1.46 -13.81
C TYR A 79 10.45 -0.66 -15.10
N ARG A 80 11.48 0.18 -15.18
CA ARG A 80 11.70 1.03 -16.34
C ARG A 80 12.59 0.31 -17.34
N THR A 81 12.14 0.24 -18.58
CA THR A 81 12.92 -0.36 -19.63
C THR A 81 13.88 0.66 -20.24
N SER A 82 14.86 0.19 -20.99
CA SER A 82 15.82 1.07 -21.65
C SER A 82 15.16 2.01 -22.66
N SER A 83 13.99 1.64 -23.18
CA SER A 83 13.26 2.51 -24.10
C SER A 83 12.44 3.58 -23.38
N GLY A 84 12.43 3.57 -22.06
CA GLY A 84 11.65 4.53 -21.29
C GLY A 84 10.23 4.11 -20.99
N SER A 85 9.78 2.97 -21.48
CA SER A 85 8.48 2.44 -21.12
C SER A 85 8.57 1.71 -19.78
N ASP A 86 7.42 1.51 -19.14
CA ASP A 86 7.39 0.83 -17.85
C ASP A 86 6.62 -0.47 -18.00
N LYS A 87 7.12 -1.50 -17.32
CA LYS A 87 6.49 -2.82 -17.35
C LYS A 87 6.21 -3.29 -15.94
N ASN A 88 5.10 -4.01 -15.79
CA ASN A 88 4.69 -4.51 -14.49
C ASN A 88 5.54 -5.71 -14.10
N VAL A 89 6.07 -5.69 -12.87
CA VAL A 89 6.76 -6.83 -12.27
C VAL A 89 5.76 -7.77 -11.65
N GLY A 90 4.82 -7.22 -10.90
CA GLY A 90 3.84 -7.99 -10.19
C GLY A 90 3.00 -7.11 -9.29
N PHE A 91 2.06 -7.72 -8.59
CA PHE A 91 1.18 -7.01 -7.69
C PHE A 91 0.86 -7.84 -6.46
N ALA A 92 0.42 -7.15 -5.40
CA ALA A 92 -0.09 -7.77 -4.19
C ALA A 92 -1.37 -7.05 -3.79
N LYS A 93 -2.28 -7.79 -3.17
CA LYS A 93 -3.50 -7.21 -2.61
C LYS A 93 -3.40 -7.25 -1.11
N ILE A 94 -3.64 -6.11 -0.48
CA ILE A 94 -3.62 -6.00 0.98
C ILE A 94 -5.06 -5.95 1.45
N PRO A 95 -5.53 -6.99 2.16
CA PRO A 95 -6.89 -6.94 2.71
C PRO A 95 -7.02 -5.79 3.69
N VAL A 96 -8.11 -5.05 3.59
CA VAL A 96 -8.37 -3.94 4.49
C VAL A 96 -8.39 -4.42 5.95
N THR A 97 -8.84 -5.66 6.17
CA THR A 97 -8.88 -6.24 7.51
C THR A 97 -7.50 -6.45 8.14
N ASP A 98 -6.41 -6.37 7.37
CA ASP A 98 -5.08 -6.52 7.93
C ASP A 98 -4.63 -5.29 8.71
N PHE A 99 -5.25 -4.14 8.50
CA PHE A 99 -4.83 -2.91 9.17
C PHE A 99 -5.99 -2.09 9.73
N MET A 100 -7.24 -2.47 9.47
CA MET A 100 -8.40 -1.68 9.88
C MET A 100 -9.48 -2.59 10.43
N GLY A 101 -10.21 -2.08 11.40
CA GLY A 101 -11.30 -2.79 12.01
C GLY A 101 -10.86 -3.67 13.15
N GLY A 102 -11.81 -4.36 13.76
CA GLY A 102 -11.54 -5.23 14.87
C GLY A 102 -10.86 -4.50 16.02
N PHE A 103 -9.77 -5.04 16.48
CA PHE A 103 -9.05 -4.47 17.61
C PHE A 103 -7.84 -3.65 17.20
N ALA A 104 -7.67 -3.35 15.91
CA ALA A 104 -6.54 -2.57 15.48
C ALA A 104 -6.69 -1.12 15.96
N PRO A 105 -5.80 -0.62 16.81
CA PRO A 105 -5.96 0.74 17.33
C PRO A 105 -5.60 1.78 16.27
N GLN A 106 -6.32 2.89 16.29
CA GLN A 106 -5.99 4.01 15.43
C GLN A 106 -4.66 4.60 15.87
N GLY A 107 -3.90 5.10 14.92
CA GLY A 107 -2.58 5.65 15.20
C GLY A 107 -1.50 4.60 15.35
N HIS A 108 -1.86 3.34 15.32
CA HIS A 108 -0.88 2.26 15.37
C HIS A 108 -0.25 2.05 13.99
N LEU A 109 1.05 1.90 13.97
CA LEU A 109 1.78 1.66 12.74
C LEU A 109 1.91 0.16 12.50
N ASN A 110 1.35 -0.31 11.40
CA ASN A 110 1.39 -1.72 11.05
C ASN A 110 2.46 -1.94 9.98
N PHE A 111 3.43 -2.79 10.27
CA PHE A 111 4.45 -3.19 9.28
C PHE A 111 4.01 -4.51 8.68
N LEU A 112 3.86 -4.54 7.37
CA LEU A 112 3.27 -5.66 6.65
C LEU A 112 4.12 -6.04 5.46
N SER A 113 4.13 -7.33 5.14
CA SER A 113 4.85 -7.84 3.98
C SER A 113 3.93 -8.74 3.18
N TYR A 114 3.96 -8.59 1.86
CA TYR A 114 3.08 -9.34 1.00
C TYR A 114 3.84 -9.92 -0.18
N ARG A 115 3.43 -11.12 -0.57
CA ARG A 115 3.99 -11.78 -1.74
C ARG A 115 3.47 -11.11 -3.01
N LEU A 116 4.39 -10.71 -3.88
CA LEU A 116 4.03 -10.23 -5.21
C LEU A 116 3.85 -11.43 -6.13
N ARG A 117 2.86 -11.35 -7.00
CA ARG A 117 2.64 -12.34 -8.04
C ARG A 117 2.53 -11.64 -9.38
N ASP A 118 3.07 -12.28 -10.41
CA ASP A 118 2.99 -11.74 -11.76
C ASP A 118 1.66 -12.13 -12.42
N GLU A 119 1.51 -11.80 -13.69
CA GLU A 119 0.27 -12.04 -14.42
C GLU A 119 -0.04 -13.55 -14.58
N TYR A 120 0.95 -14.40 -14.41
CA TYR A 120 0.76 -15.84 -14.48
C TYR A 120 0.52 -16.46 -13.11
N GLY A 121 0.51 -15.65 -12.06
CA GLY A 121 0.36 -16.13 -10.70
C GLY A 121 1.65 -16.60 -10.05
N ASP A 122 2.78 -16.45 -10.73
CA ASP A 122 4.07 -16.87 -10.19
C ASP A 122 4.57 -15.87 -9.16
N LYS A 123 5.23 -16.37 -8.15
CA LYS A 123 5.84 -15.54 -7.11
C LYS A 123 7.01 -14.77 -7.70
N CYS A 124 7.01 -13.47 -7.50
CA CYS A 124 8.04 -12.61 -8.07
C CYS A 124 8.66 -11.63 -7.08
N GLY A 125 8.51 -11.88 -5.81
CA GLY A 125 9.13 -11.07 -4.77
C GLY A 125 8.19 -10.80 -3.61
N ILE A 126 8.68 -9.98 -2.67
CA ILE A 126 7.91 -9.56 -1.50
C ILE A 126 7.98 -8.03 -1.45
N VAL A 127 6.84 -7.40 -1.15
CA VAL A 127 6.80 -5.95 -0.93
C VAL A 127 6.57 -5.69 0.55
N ASN A 128 7.30 -4.72 1.10
CA ASN A 128 7.22 -4.32 2.50
C ASN A 128 6.61 -2.94 2.58
N VAL A 129 5.58 -2.80 3.41
CA VAL A 129 4.85 -1.54 3.56
C VAL A 129 4.59 -1.28 5.04
N SER A 130 4.30 -0.04 5.37
CA SER A 130 3.70 0.28 6.66
C SER A 130 2.39 1.01 6.42
N ILE A 131 1.39 0.74 7.22
CA ILE A 131 0.08 1.36 7.10
C ILE A 131 -0.39 1.79 8.47
N MET A 132 -0.80 3.04 8.57
CA MET A 132 -1.38 3.59 9.78
C MET A 132 -2.75 4.18 9.44
N VAL A 133 -3.76 3.80 10.21
CA VAL A 133 -5.05 4.46 10.15
C VAL A 133 -4.96 5.66 11.06
N LYS A 134 -5.07 6.84 10.50
CA LYS A 134 -4.94 8.05 11.31
C LYS A 134 -6.11 8.19 12.26
N PRO A 135 -5.88 8.79 13.43
CA PRO A 135 -6.98 9.06 14.34
C PRO A 135 -8.02 9.95 13.67
N ASP A 136 -9.28 9.74 14.06
CA ASP A 136 -10.37 10.53 13.53
C ASP A 136 -10.24 11.95 14.07
N VAL A 137 -10.23 12.92 13.15
CA VAL A 137 -10.03 14.33 13.53
C VAL A 137 -11.29 15.16 13.26
N THR A 138 -12.44 14.60 13.44
CA THR A 138 -13.71 15.29 13.17
C THR A 138 -14.06 16.33 14.21
N GLY A 139 -13.10 16.79 14.98
CA GLY A 139 -13.34 17.76 16.04
C GLY A 139 -13.54 17.11 17.41
N VAL A 140 -13.67 15.82 17.45
CA VAL A 140 -13.79 15.07 18.69
C VAL A 140 -12.49 14.31 18.90
N PRO A 141 -11.75 14.55 19.97
CA PRO A 141 -10.54 13.79 20.23
C PRO A 141 -10.84 12.31 20.30
N VAL A 142 -9.91 11.50 19.83
CA VAL A 142 -10.10 10.04 19.80
C VAL A 142 -10.40 9.51 21.19
N TRP A 143 -9.72 10.04 22.21
CA TRP A 143 -9.96 9.59 23.58
C TRP A 143 -11.37 9.87 24.06
N CYS A 144 -12.01 10.89 23.54
CA CYS A 144 -13.40 11.17 23.93
C CYS A 144 -14.34 10.10 23.42
N ALA A 145 -14.02 9.46 22.32
CA ALA A 145 -14.87 8.40 21.79
C ALA A 145 -14.83 7.16 22.67
N TYR A 146 -13.81 7.03 23.48
CA TYR A 146 -13.69 5.88 24.34
C TYR A 146 -14.08 6.16 25.77
N GLN A 147 -14.44 7.40 26.04
CA GLN A 147 -14.75 7.67 27.35
C GLN A 147 -15.98 7.27 27.78
N ARG A 148 -16.51 6.81 27.21
CA ARG A 148 -17.55 6.46 27.59
C ARG A 148 -17.75 5.61 28.09
N PRO A 149 -18.37 5.27 28.49
CA PRO A 149 -18.79 5.67 29.66
C PRO A 149 -17.86 5.17 30.47
N SER A 150 -17.30 5.51 30.89
CA SER A 150 -16.43 4.89 31.77
C SER A 150 -17.00 4.20 32.85
#